data_d5c0a5a9f1484e85beba27f5645e5d02
#
_entry.id   d5c0a5a9f1484e85beba27f5645e5d02
#
_cell.length_a   1.000
_cell.length_b   1.000
_cell.length_c   1.000
_cell.angle_alpha   90.00
_cell.angle_beta   90.00
_cell.angle_gamma   90.00
#
_symmetry.space_group_name_H-M   'P 1'
#
loop_
_entity.id
_entity.type
_entity.pdbx_description
1 polymer ?
#
loop_
_entity_poly.entity_id
_entity_poly.type
_entity_poly.pdbx_seq_one_letter_code
_entity_poly.pdbx_strand_id
1 'polypeptide(L)'
;MDQSTAGVRDARSSLGKTTIYAPMSGRITRLNVENGETAIMGTLNKDAATLLTIADMSVLETKVKVDETDVARISLGDSAVIQIDAFPDTTFIGRVTKISNSAVKTAASGQSNADQAVDYEVTIQLVNTPTETRPDFSATAKIITDTRLKTLSIPIIALTVRENEALAKADTAIGLGKPKPKKEVGKKDVEGVFVVGTDNKVTFRPVKVGIAGEKHFEVLSGLKKGDKIVAGTYQAIRELKDSATVREAKVDTKKPQAKT
;
A
#
# COMPACT_ATOMS: atom_id res chain seq x y z
N MET A 1 63.33 29.42 6.73
CA MET A 1 62.31 29.65 5.66
C MET A 1 61.05 28.82 5.83
N ASP A 2 61.11 27.64 6.40
CA ASP A 2 59.99 26.71 6.49
C ASP A 2 58.87 27.18 7.42
N GLN A 3 59.20 27.84 8.54
CA GLN A 3 58.19 28.30 9.52
C GLN A 3 57.34 29.46 8.99
N SER A 4 57.92 30.35 8.20
CA SER A 4 57.19 31.45 7.58
C SER A 4 56.26 30.97 6.44
N THR A 5 56.67 29.98 5.69
CA THR A 5 55.86 29.36 4.64
C THR A 5 54.69 28.54 5.21
N ALA A 6 54.93 27.87 6.40
CA ALA A 6 53.83 27.20 7.11
C ALA A 6 52.80 28.20 7.62
N GLY A 7 53.22 29.33 8.24
CA GLY A 7 52.28 30.37 8.69
C GLY A 7 51.45 31.00 7.59
N VAL A 8 52.02 31.22 6.40
CA VAL A 8 51.29 31.73 5.24
C VAL A 8 50.25 30.68 4.73
N ARG A 9 50.62 29.39 4.77
CA ARG A 9 49.72 28.30 4.37
C ARG A 9 48.52 28.20 5.32
N ASP A 10 48.76 28.31 6.63
CA ASP A 10 47.72 28.28 7.65
C ASP A 10 46.78 29.48 7.54
N ALA A 11 47.31 30.67 7.32
CA ALA A 11 46.52 31.88 7.10
C ALA A 11 45.66 31.77 5.84
N ARG A 12 46.19 31.23 4.74
CA ARG A 12 45.42 30.98 3.51
C ARG A 12 44.35 29.93 3.71
N SER A 13 44.63 28.87 4.46
CA SER A 13 43.65 27.85 4.80
C SER A 13 42.50 28.42 5.61
N SER A 14 42.83 29.27 6.59
CA SER A 14 41.83 29.95 7.43
C SER A 14 40.97 30.92 6.60
N LEU A 15 41.58 31.69 5.69
CA LEU A 15 40.85 32.56 4.76
C LEU A 15 39.94 31.76 3.83
N GLY A 16 40.41 30.63 3.30
CA GLY A 16 39.60 29.75 2.45
C GLY A 16 38.35 29.20 3.13
N LYS A 17 38.38 29.03 4.44
CA LYS A 17 37.23 28.54 5.24
C LYS A 17 36.16 29.62 5.48
N THR A 18 36.46 30.88 5.22
CA THR A 18 35.49 31.99 5.36
C THR A 18 34.51 32.07 4.18
N THR A 19 34.84 31.43 3.08
CA THR A 19 33.96 31.37 1.90
C THR A 19 33.45 29.94 1.73
N ILE A 20 32.15 29.75 1.81
CA ILE A 20 31.49 28.46 1.70
C ILE A 20 30.81 28.37 0.33
N TYR A 21 31.15 27.33 -0.42
CA TYR A 21 30.60 27.08 -1.74
C TYR A 21 29.58 25.96 -1.71
N ALA A 22 28.55 26.06 -2.56
CA ALA A 22 27.59 24.98 -2.75
C ALA A 22 28.29 23.74 -3.34
N PRO A 23 28.18 22.55 -2.75
CA PRO A 23 28.82 21.33 -3.24
C PRO A 23 28.17 20.77 -4.51
N MET A 24 26.95 21.20 -4.84
CA MET A 24 26.19 20.74 -5.99
C MET A 24 25.25 21.84 -6.49
N SER A 25 24.84 21.73 -7.74
CA SER A 25 23.76 22.53 -8.29
C SER A 25 22.42 22.02 -7.80
N GLY A 26 21.48 22.90 -7.45
CA GLY A 26 20.19 22.50 -6.94
C GLY A 26 19.38 23.68 -6.42
N ARG A 27 18.26 23.37 -5.78
CA ARG A 27 17.40 24.36 -5.13
C ARG A 27 17.62 24.34 -3.63
N ILE A 28 17.71 25.51 -3.02
CA ILE A 28 17.76 25.62 -1.56
C ILE A 28 16.37 25.29 -1.02
N THR A 29 16.27 24.25 -0.22
CA THR A 29 15.02 23.78 0.38
C THR A 29 14.83 24.27 1.81
N ARG A 30 15.92 24.46 2.52
CA ARG A 30 15.93 24.98 3.89
C ARG A 30 17.13 25.93 4.07
N LEU A 31 16.88 27.06 4.68
CA LEU A 31 17.89 28.02 5.11
C LEU A 31 17.79 28.15 6.63
N ASN A 32 18.84 27.76 7.34
CA ASN A 32 18.85 27.74 8.81
C ASN A 32 19.56 28.95 9.42
N VAL A 33 20.22 29.76 8.59
CA VAL A 33 20.99 30.94 9.07
C VAL A 33 20.57 32.16 8.30
N GLU A 34 20.38 33.29 9.03
CA GLU A 34 20.05 34.58 8.44
C GLU A 34 21.29 35.44 8.31
N ASN A 35 21.18 36.52 7.51
CA ASN A 35 22.26 37.45 7.31
C ASN A 35 22.55 38.22 8.64
N GLY A 36 23.79 38.18 9.09
CA GLY A 36 24.24 38.77 10.36
C GLY A 36 24.28 37.81 11.54
N GLU A 37 23.82 36.53 11.35
CA GLU A 37 23.97 35.52 12.40
C GLU A 37 25.34 34.88 12.41
N THR A 38 25.72 34.34 13.56
CA THR A 38 26.99 33.63 13.73
C THR A 38 26.86 32.17 13.25
N ALA A 39 27.60 31.82 12.22
CA ALA A 39 27.72 30.42 11.78
C ALA A 39 28.70 29.67 12.70
N ILE A 40 28.20 28.64 13.38
CA ILE A 40 29.01 27.82 14.27
C ILE A 40 29.47 26.57 13.50
N MET A 41 30.77 26.44 13.28
CA MET A 41 31.36 25.30 12.61
C MET A 41 31.79 24.21 13.59
N GLY A 42 31.50 22.94 13.28
CA GLY A 42 32.10 21.82 13.99
C GLY A 42 31.52 21.50 15.38
N THR A 43 30.25 21.84 15.65
CA THR A 43 29.59 21.44 16.89
C THR A 43 29.16 19.97 16.84
N LEU A 44 29.02 19.33 18.02
CA LEU A 44 28.47 17.97 18.17
C LEU A 44 26.97 17.91 17.76
N ASN A 45 26.32 19.03 17.69
CA ASN A 45 24.92 19.14 17.26
C ASN A 45 24.88 19.46 15.75
N LYS A 46 24.44 18.47 14.96
CA LYS A 46 24.34 18.59 13.50
C LYS A 46 23.36 19.67 13.06
N ASP A 47 22.29 19.87 13.79
CA ASP A 47 21.25 20.84 13.42
C ASP A 47 21.75 22.27 13.51
N ALA A 48 22.56 22.56 14.52
CA ALA A 48 23.18 23.88 14.71
C ALA A 48 24.31 24.16 13.71
N ALA A 49 24.93 23.10 13.15
CA ALA A 49 26.02 23.23 12.19
C ALA A 49 25.54 23.30 10.73
N THR A 50 24.25 23.01 10.47
CA THR A 50 23.68 23.02 9.12
C THR A 50 23.26 24.44 8.74
N LEU A 51 23.96 25.07 7.79
CA LEU A 51 23.65 26.41 7.32
C LEU A 51 22.46 26.44 6.37
N LEU A 52 22.46 25.52 5.40
CA LEU A 52 21.38 25.38 4.41
C LEU A 52 21.33 23.95 3.87
N THR A 53 20.21 23.59 3.29
CA THR A 53 20.01 22.31 2.60
C THR A 53 19.76 22.57 1.12
N ILE A 54 20.54 21.94 0.25
CA ILE A 54 20.37 21.99 -1.21
C ILE A 54 19.84 20.62 -1.66
N ALA A 55 18.79 20.62 -2.48
CA ALA A 55 18.23 19.39 -3.06
C ALA A 55 18.19 19.50 -4.59
N ASP A 56 18.43 18.38 -5.25
CA ASP A 56 18.16 18.21 -6.66
C ASP A 56 16.67 17.88 -6.85
N MET A 57 15.95 18.79 -7.50
CA MET A 57 14.52 18.67 -7.73
C MET A 57 14.18 17.92 -9.03
N SER A 58 15.18 17.44 -9.76
CA SER A 58 14.95 16.65 -10.99
C SER A 58 14.39 15.27 -10.69
N VAL A 59 14.70 14.72 -9.51
CA VAL A 59 14.22 13.42 -9.03
C VAL A 59 13.50 13.60 -7.73
N LEU A 60 12.23 13.23 -7.70
CA LEU A 60 11.42 13.21 -6.48
C LEU A 60 11.19 11.77 -6.03
N GLU A 61 11.36 11.55 -4.74
CA GLU A 61 11.12 10.27 -4.08
C GLU A 61 10.05 10.44 -3.01
N THR A 62 9.13 9.49 -2.94
CA THR A 62 8.14 9.39 -1.87
C THR A 62 8.54 8.24 -0.95
N LYS A 63 8.67 8.51 0.34
CA LYS A 63 8.92 7.51 1.37
C LYS A 63 7.61 7.16 2.05
N VAL A 64 7.21 5.91 1.93
CA VAL A 64 5.97 5.40 2.52
C VAL A 64 6.26 4.36 3.57
N LYS A 65 5.43 4.32 4.60
CA LYS A 65 5.47 3.30 5.64
C LYS A 65 4.51 2.19 5.25
N VAL A 66 4.99 0.96 5.27
CA VAL A 66 4.24 -0.24 4.92
C VAL A 66 4.35 -1.23 6.06
N ASP A 67 3.24 -1.85 6.42
CA ASP A 67 3.16 -2.88 7.44
C ASP A 67 3.99 -4.12 7.08
N GLU A 68 4.51 -4.83 8.08
CA GLU A 68 5.30 -6.06 7.94
C GLU A 68 4.60 -7.13 7.11
N THR A 69 3.28 -7.26 7.24
CA THR A 69 2.49 -8.27 6.52
C THR A 69 2.41 -8.01 5.02
N ASP A 70 2.47 -6.74 4.62
CA ASP A 70 2.33 -6.31 3.23
C ASP A 70 3.69 -6.12 2.53
N VAL A 71 4.74 -5.71 3.25
CA VAL A 71 6.07 -5.47 2.66
C VAL A 71 6.65 -6.72 2.01
N ALA A 72 6.33 -7.91 2.53
CA ALA A 72 6.77 -9.20 1.97
C ALA A 72 6.27 -9.47 0.54
N ARG A 73 5.22 -8.76 0.11
CA ARG A 73 4.63 -8.90 -1.24
C ARG A 73 5.17 -7.88 -2.22
N ILE A 74 5.88 -6.85 -1.73
CA ILE A 74 6.39 -5.77 -2.55
C ILE A 74 7.73 -6.17 -3.14
N SER A 75 7.90 -5.90 -4.43
CA SER A 75 9.14 -6.15 -5.16
C SER A 75 9.72 -4.84 -5.72
N LEU A 76 11.04 -4.82 -5.88
CA LEU A 76 11.71 -3.72 -6.56
C LEU A 76 11.19 -3.59 -8.00
N GLY A 77 10.85 -2.38 -8.41
CA GLY A 77 10.30 -2.10 -9.73
C GLY A 77 8.77 -2.12 -9.81
N ASP A 78 8.07 -2.50 -8.75
CA ASP A 78 6.61 -2.45 -8.70
C ASP A 78 6.11 -1.03 -9.00
N SER A 79 5.02 -0.95 -9.75
CA SER A 79 4.38 0.32 -10.07
C SER A 79 3.55 0.81 -8.89
N ALA A 80 3.59 2.11 -8.65
CA ALA A 80 2.79 2.74 -7.63
C ALA A 80 2.03 3.95 -8.18
N VAL A 81 0.81 4.14 -7.70
CA VAL A 81 0.03 5.36 -7.93
C VAL A 81 0.13 6.20 -6.66
N ILE A 82 0.64 7.41 -6.80
CA ILE A 82 0.91 8.33 -5.70
C ILE A 82 -0.07 9.50 -5.81
N GLN A 83 -0.73 9.81 -4.72
CA GLN A 83 -1.56 10.98 -4.56
C GLN A 83 -0.90 11.87 -3.52
N ILE A 84 -0.55 13.09 -3.92
CA ILE A 84 0.03 14.10 -3.04
C ILE A 84 -1.12 14.94 -2.50
N ASP A 85 -1.16 15.17 -1.19
CA ASP A 85 -2.28 15.87 -0.54
C ASP A 85 -2.41 17.33 -1.01
N ALA A 86 -1.29 17.94 -1.43
CA ALA A 86 -1.30 19.27 -2.02
C ALA A 86 -1.94 19.34 -3.42
N PHE A 87 -2.09 18.18 -4.13
CA PHE A 87 -2.65 18.09 -5.47
C PHE A 87 -3.73 17.00 -5.53
N PRO A 88 -4.91 17.21 -4.93
CA PRO A 88 -5.93 16.17 -4.73
C PRO A 88 -6.51 15.64 -6.05
N ASP A 89 -6.53 16.46 -7.10
CA ASP A 89 -7.09 16.10 -8.41
C ASP A 89 -6.09 15.44 -9.35
N THR A 90 -4.83 15.26 -8.89
CA THR A 90 -3.75 14.72 -9.72
C THR A 90 -3.14 13.49 -9.09
N THR A 91 -3.00 12.43 -9.87
CA THR A 91 -2.29 11.20 -9.47
C THR A 91 -0.99 11.08 -10.24
N PHE A 92 0.07 10.70 -9.54
CA PHE A 92 1.40 10.52 -10.11
C PHE A 92 1.75 9.03 -10.16
N ILE A 93 2.49 8.66 -11.17
CA ILE A 93 2.98 7.27 -11.30
C ILE A 93 4.41 7.23 -10.80
N GLY A 94 4.70 6.24 -9.97
CA GLY A 94 6.03 5.97 -9.45
C GLY A 94 6.43 4.51 -9.59
N ARG A 95 7.68 4.22 -9.28
CA ARG A 95 8.22 2.87 -9.19
C ARG A 95 8.97 2.68 -7.87
N VAL A 96 8.83 1.51 -7.29
CA VAL A 96 9.56 1.13 -6.08
C VAL A 96 11.04 0.99 -6.43
N THR A 97 11.88 1.81 -5.81
CA THR A 97 13.34 1.81 -6.02
C THR A 97 14.08 1.20 -4.85
N LYS A 98 13.53 1.30 -3.64
CA LYS A 98 14.19 0.79 -2.45
C LYS A 98 13.17 0.29 -1.43
N ILE A 99 13.47 -0.83 -0.81
CA ILE A 99 12.73 -1.40 0.32
C ILE A 99 13.71 -1.49 1.48
N SER A 100 13.37 -0.90 2.63
CA SER A 100 14.22 -0.97 3.82
C SER A 100 14.25 -2.40 4.38
N ASN A 101 15.43 -2.89 4.73
CA ASN A 101 15.59 -4.19 5.40
C ASN A 101 15.42 -4.09 6.92
N SER A 102 15.26 -2.88 7.45
CA SER A 102 15.06 -2.62 8.87
C SER A 102 13.73 -1.92 9.08
N ALA A 103 13.01 -2.36 10.11
CA ALA A 103 11.81 -1.69 10.55
C ALA A 103 12.12 -0.28 11.08
N VAL A 104 11.25 0.66 10.78
CA VAL A 104 11.30 2.00 11.35
C VAL A 104 10.74 1.94 12.76
N LYS A 105 11.63 1.86 13.75
CA LYS A 105 11.23 2.02 15.15
C LYS A 105 10.88 3.49 15.38
N THR A 106 9.62 3.80 15.50
CA THR A 106 9.20 5.12 15.95
C THR A 106 9.63 5.24 17.40
N ALA A 107 10.71 5.99 17.65
CA ALA A 107 11.17 6.32 19.00
C ALA A 107 10.18 7.30 19.62
N ALA A 108 9.02 6.84 20.00
CA ALA A 108 8.10 7.57 20.84
C ALA A 108 8.47 7.24 22.28
N SER A 109 9.20 8.19 22.90
CA SER A 109 9.26 8.43 24.35
C SER A 109 8.82 7.27 25.27
N GLY A 110 9.77 6.43 25.67
CA GLY A 110 9.81 5.89 27.04
C GLY A 110 8.81 4.84 27.48
N GLN A 111 7.89 4.38 26.65
CA GLN A 111 6.97 3.29 26.99
C GLN A 111 7.03 2.20 25.94
N SER A 112 7.58 1.07 26.32
CA SER A 112 7.56 -0.18 25.57
C SER A 112 6.13 -0.78 25.63
N ASN A 113 5.23 -0.33 24.77
CA ASN A 113 3.99 -1.04 24.54
C ASN A 113 4.25 -2.15 23.52
N ALA A 114 3.96 -3.38 23.90
CA ALA A 114 4.16 -4.61 23.12
C ALA A 114 3.30 -4.69 21.82
N ASP A 115 2.48 -3.67 21.56
CA ASP A 115 1.55 -3.60 20.42
C ASP A 115 1.97 -2.55 19.36
N GLN A 116 3.27 -2.24 19.27
CA GLN A 116 3.72 -1.25 18.29
C GLN A 116 3.78 -1.92 16.91
N ALA A 117 2.96 -1.43 15.97
CA ALA A 117 3.00 -1.85 14.57
C ALA A 117 4.43 -1.70 14.02
N VAL A 118 4.89 -2.73 13.32
CA VAL A 118 6.22 -2.78 12.71
C VAL A 118 6.10 -2.31 11.27
N ASP A 119 6.53 -1.07 11.02
CA ASP A 119 6.51 -0.46 9.70
C ASP A 119 7.87 -0.55 9.01
N TYR A 120 7.86 -0.77 7.70
CA TYR A 120 9.04 -0.72 6.84
C TYR A 120 8.96 0.48 5.90
N GLU A 121 10.08 1.16 5.71
CA GLU A 121 10.16 2.28 4.76
C GLU A 121 10.37 1.74 3.34
N VAL A 122 9.47 2.11 2.45
CA VAL A 122 9.56 1.85 1.01
C VAL A 122 9.74 3.18 0.29
N THR A 123 10.77 3.29 -0.54
CA THR A 123 11.04 4.47 -1.35
C THR A 123 10.52 4.25 -2.76
N ILE A 124 9.72 5.18 -3.23
CA ILE A 124 9.09 5.17 -4.55
C ILE A 124 9.57 6.40 -5.30
N GLN A 125 10.20 6.22 -6.44
CA GLN A 125 10.62 7.28 -7.32
C GLN A 125 9.47 7.67 -8.25
N LEU A 126 9.16 8.96 -8.36
CA LEU A 126 8.17 9.48 -9.27
C LEU A 126 8.73 9.47 -10.69
N VAL A 127 7.93 9.02 -11.66
CA VAL A 127 8.30 9.03 -13.09
C VAL A 127 8.10 10.42 -13.68
N ASN A 128 7.01 11.09 -13.32
CA ASN A 128 6.69 12.44 -13.77
C ASN A 128 6.65 13.36 -12.55
N THR A 129 7.65 14.22 -12.44
CA THR A 129 7.73 15.18 -11.33
C THR A 129 6.96 16.45 -11.69
N PRO A 130 6.04 16.91 -10.85
CA PRO A 130 5.41 18.21 -11.03
C PRO A 130 6.43 19.33 -10.78
N THR A 131 6.43 20.35 -11.63
CA THR A 131 7.42 21.44 -11.62
C THR A 131 7.36 22.30 -10.35
N GLU A 132 6.21 22.32 -9.66
CA GLU A 132 5.97 23.18 -8.49
C GLU A 132 5.95 22.42 -7.16
N THR A 133 6.40 21.17 -7.13
CA THR A 133 6.42 20.38 -5.91
C THR A 133 7.48 20.90 -4.94
N ARG A 134 7.14 20.92 -3.67
CA ARG A 134 8.07 21.19 -2.57
C ARG A 134 8.41 19.88 -1.86
N PRO A 135 9.62 19.75 -1.30
CA PRO A 135 9.92 18.64 -0.40
C PRO A 135 8.98 18.64 0.81
N ASP A 136 8.89 17.50 1.49
CA ASP A 136 8.12 17.29 2.72
C ASP A 136 6.58 17.40 2.56
N PHE A 137 6.04 17.27 1.36
CA PHE A 137 4.61 17.08 1.17
C PHE A 137 4.17 15.70 1.61
N SER A 138 3.02 15.64 2.28
CA SER A 138 2.35 14.37 2.60
C SER A 138 1.80 13.74 1.34
N ALA A 139 1.94 12.42 1.25
CA ALA A 139 1.46 11.66 0.10
C ALA A 139 0.98 10.27 0.51
N THR A 140 -0.02 9.78 -0.19
CA THR A 140 -0.50 8.41 -0.09
C THR A 140 -0.11 7.65 -1.35
N ALA A 141 0.49 6.48 -1.20
CA ALA A 141 0.87 5.64 -2.33
C ALA A 141 0.10 4.31 -2.33
N LYS A 142 -0.36 3.92 -3.50
CA LYS A 142 -0.99 2.63 -3.76
C LYS A 142 -0.04 1.81 -4.61
N ILE A 143 0.61 0.83 -4.02
CA ILE A 143 1.59 -0.04 -4.68
C ILE A 143 0.85 -1.22 -5.32
N ILE A 144 1.14 -1.50 -6.58
CA ILE A 144 0.57 -2.60 -7.35
C ILE A 144 1.59 -3.73 -7.35
N THR A 145 1.34 -4.75 -6.52
CA THR A 145 2.28 -5.86 -6.31
C THR A 145 2.13 -6.99 -7.32
N ASP A 146 0.96 -7.14 -7.92
CA ASP A 146 0.73 -8.14 -8.97
C ASP A 146 -0.36 -7.67 -9.93
N THR A 147 -0.25 -8.09 -11.19
CA THR A 147 -1.24 -7.79 -12.23
C THR A 147 -1.49 -9.05 -13.07
N ARG A 148 -2.74 -9.51 -13.09
CA ARG A 148 -3.17 -10.65 -13.91
C ARG A 148 -4.06 -10.18 -15.04
N LEU A 149 -3.57 -10.33 -16.27
CA LEU A 149 -4.32 -9.98 -17.47
C LEU A 149 -5.17 -11.18 -17.95
N LYS A 150 -6.39 -10.87 -18.43
CA LYS A 150 -7.30 -11.87 -19.07
C LYS A 150 -7.75 -12.99 -18.11
N THR A 151 -7.79 -12.74 -16.82
CA THR A 151 -8.32 -13.69 -15.84
C THR A 151 -9.82 -13.49 -15.62
N LEU A 152 -10.51 -14.54 -15.18
CA LEU A 152 -11.90 -14.44 -14.78
C LEU A 152 -11.99 -13.70 -13.44
N SER A 153 -12.81 -12.69 -13.36
CA SER A 153 -12.98 -11.90 -12.13
C SER A 153 -14.45 -11.76 -11.74
N ILE A 154 -14.67 -11.66 -10.45
CA ILE A 154 -15.99 -11.45 -9.85
C ILE A 154 -15.95 -10.20 -8.97
N PRO A 155 -17.05 -9.43 -8.86
CA PRO A 155 -17.14 -8.35 -7.90
C PRO A 155 -16.94 -8.85 -6.46
N ILE A 156 -16.27 -8.09 -5.61
CA ILE A 156 -16.03 -8.45 -4.20
C ILE A 156 -17.35 -8.76 -3.48
N ILE A 157 -18.39 -7.98 -3.76
CA ILE A 157 -19.73 -8.15 -3.17
C ILE A 157 -20.41 -9.47 -3.52
N ALA A 158 -19.99 -10.18 -4.57
CA ALA A 158 -20.60 -11.45 -4.97
C ALA A 158 -20.04 -12.64 -4.18
N LEU A 159 -18.88 -12.49 -3.54
CA LEU A 159 -18.27 -13.55 -2.74
C LEU A 159 -18.98 -13.69 -1.41
N THR A 160 -19.35 -14.91 -1.05
CA THR A 160 -19.92 -15.25 0.25
C THR A 160 -19.25 -16.49 0.83
N VAL A 161 -19.30 -16.59 2.14
CA VAL A 161 -18.74 -17.73 2.88
C VAL A 161 -19.88 -18.52 3.48
N ARG A 162 -19.88 -19.83 3.30
CA ARG A 162 -20.87 -20.75 3.85
C ARG A 162 -20.21 -21.88 4.61
N GLU A 163 -20.83 -22.30 5.69
CA GLU A 163 -20.45 -23.53 6.37
C GLU A 163 -20.74 -24.73 5.47
N ASN A 164 -19.78 -25.62 5.34
CA ASN A 164 -19.95 -26.81 4.50
C ASN A 164 -20.80 -27.87 5.21
N GLU A 165 -22.12 -27.78 5.07
CA GLU A 165 -23.06 -28.77 5.62
C GLU A 165 -22.87 -30.20 5.10
N ALA A 166 -22.24 -30.35 3.93
CA ALA A 166 -21.98 -31.69 3.35
C ALA A 166 -20.94 -32.47 4.13
N LEU A 167 -19.98 -31.80 4.77
CA LEU A 167 -19.01 -32.44 5.66
C LEU A 167 -19.61 -32.75 7.05
N ALA A 168 -20.58 -31.97 7.50
CA ALA A 168 -21.27 -32.20 8.76
C ALA A 168 -22.19 -33.44 8.71
N LYS A 169 -22.72 -33.79 7.54
CA LYS A 169 -23.57 -34.98 7.35
C LYS A 169 -22.79 -36.29 7.18
N ALA A 170 -21.52 -36.23 6.81
CA ALA A 170 -20.67 -37.42 6.65
C ALA A 170 -20.26 -38.03 8.03
N ASP A 171 -20.23 -37.23 9.09
CA ASP A 171 -19.83 -37.71 10.42
C ASP A 171 -20.99 -38.33 11.23
N THR A 172 -22.24 -38.22 10.75
CA THR A 172 -23.42 -38.77 11.46
C THR A 172 -23.83 -40.19 10.97
N ALA A 173 -23.17 -40.71 9.95
CA ALA A 173 -23.62 -41.97 9.30
C ALA A 173 -22.77 -43.24 9.59
N ILE A 174 -21.90 -43.21 10.61
CA ILE A 174 -21.19 -44.45 11.00
C ILE A 174 -21.41 -44.74 12.49
N GLY A 175 -22.25 -45.74 12.71
CA GLY A 175 -22.56 -46.29 14.02
C GLY A 175 -21.39 -46.98 14.72
N LEU A 176 -21.46 -46.95 16.02
CA LEU A 176 -20.88 -47.87 17.02
C LEU A 176 -19.45 -48.40 16.78
N GLY A 177 -18.45 -47.73 17.38
CA GLY A 177 -17.17 -48.34 17.58
C GLY A 177 -16.06 -47.40 18.01
N LYS A 178 -15.79 -47.34 19.31
CA LYS A 178 -14.62 -46.83 20.06
C LYS A 178 -14.22 -45.34 19.88
N PRO A 179 -14.02 -44.61 20.97
CA PRO A 179 -13.62 -43.18 20.91
C PRO A 179 -12.16 -43.06 20.44
N LYS A 180 -11.99 -42.57 19.22
CA LYS A 180 -10.71 -41.98 18.76
C LYS A 180 -10.62 -40.54 19.22
N PRO A 181 -9.41 -40.03 19.52
CA PRO A 181 -9.25 -38.68 20.06
C PRO A 181 -9.83 -37.67 19.05
N LYS A 182 -10.67 -36.78 19.56
CA LYS A 182 -11.25 -35.64 18.84
C LYS A 182 -10.12 -34.82 18.21
N LYS A 183 -9.84 -35.01 16.91
CA LYS A 183 -9.34 -33.92 16.11
C LYS A 183 -10.46 -32.90 16.03
N GLU A 184 -10.25 -31.72 16.53
CA GLU A 184 -11.10 -30.57 16.24
C GLU A 184 -11.16 -30.41 14.72
N VAL A 185 -12.24 -30.89 14.14
CA VAL A 185 -12.59 -30.63 12.76
C VAL A 185 -13.06 -29.17 12.75
N GLY A 186 -12.14 -28.26 12.51
CA GLY A 186 -12.49 -26.86 12.29
C GLY A 186 -13.54 -26.84 11.16
N LYS A 187 -14.67 -26.22 11.41
CA LYS A 187 -15.68 -25.88 10.41
C LYS A 187 -14.94 -25.20 9.28
N LYS A 188 -14.70 -25.91 8.18
CA LYS A 188 -14.08 -25.31 7.01
C LYS A 188 -15.14 -24.49 6.29
N ASP A 189 -15.13 -23.21 6.56
CA ASP A 189 -15.88 -22.25 5.80
C ASP A 189 -15.46 -22.36 4.33
N VAL A 190 -16.43 -22.43 3.44
CA VAL A 190 -16.21 -22.55 1.99
C VAL A 190 -16.63 -21.23 1.34
N GLU A 191 -15.67 -20.62 0.67
CA GLU A 191 -15.90 -19.46 -0.16
C GLU A 191 -16.60 -19.86 -1.45
N GLY A 192 -17.62 -19.07 -1.83
CA GLY A 192 -18.38 -19.37 -3.03
C GLY A 192 -19.22 -18.21 -3.52
N VAL A 193 -19.85 -18.40 -4.65
CA VAL A 193 -20.76 -17.45 -5.26
C VAL A 193 -22.08 -18.13 -5.61
N PHE A 194 -23.14 -17.35 -5.69
CA PHE A 194 -24.41 -17.81 -6.20
C PHE A 194 -24.45 -17.64 -7.72
N VAL A 195 -24.61 -18.75 -8.43
CA VAL A 195 -24.77 -18.79 -9.89
C VAL A 195 -26.25 -18.90 -10.22
N VAL A 196 -26.73 -18.08 -11.14
CA VAL A 196 -28.12 -18.09 -11.61
C VAL A 196 -28.27 -19.12 -12.72
N GLY A 197 -29.13 -20.12 -12.49
CA GLY A 197 -29.50 -21.11 -13.50
C GLY A 197 -30.50 -20.58 -14.52
N THR A 198 -30.87 -21.43 -15.50
CA THR A 198 -31.84 -21.10 -16.58
C THR A 198 -33.25 -20.75 -16.05
N ASP A 199 -33.59 -21.29 -14.87
CA ASP A 199 -34.93 -21.09 -14.25
C ASP A 199 -34.96 -19.92 -13.26
N ASN A 200 -33.99 -19.01 -13.32
CA ASN A 200 -33.78 -17.93 -12.35
C ASN A 200 -33.61 -18.41 -10.90
N LYS A 201 -33.29 -19.66 -10.72
CA LYS A 201 -32.92 -20.23 -9.42
C LYS A 201 -31.42 -20.10 -9.21
N VAL A 202 -31.03 -19.77 -7.99
CA VAL A 202 -29.62 -19.64 -7.62
C VAL A 202 -29.13 -20.94 -7.00
N THR A 203 -27.88 -21.28 -7.33
CA THR A 203 -27.17 -22.41 -6.73
C THR A 203 -25.85 -21.93 -6.19
N PHE A 204 -25.53 -22.26 -4.95
CA PHE A 204 -24.24 -21.97 -4.36
C PHE A 204 -23.15 -22.82 -5.04
N ARG A 205 -22.13 -22.18 -5.55
CA ARG A 205 -21.00 -22.86 -6.16
C ARG A 205 -19.72 -22.45 -5.47
N PRO A 206 -18.97 -23.41 -4.89
CA PRO A 206 -17.67 -23.14 -4.30
C PRO A 206 -16.72 -22.58 -5.37
N VAL A 207 -15.99 -21.53 -5.03
CA VAL A 207 -14.97 -20.95 -5.89
C VAL A 207 -13.68 -20.81 -5.12
N LYS A 208 -12.56 -20.97 -5.84
CA LYS A 208 -11.25 -20.65 -5.29
C LYS A 208 -10.84 -19.30 -5.85
N VAL A 209 -10.70 -18.33 -4.97
CA VAL A 209 -10.25 -16.97 -5.32
C VAL A 209 -8.72 -16.88 -5.29
N GLY A 210 -8.18 -16.00 -6.11
CA GLY A 210 -6.77 -15.67 -6.18
C GLY A 210 -6.50 -14.28 -5.66
N ILE A 211 -5.97 -13.41 -6.53
CA ILE A 211 -5.62 -12.04 -6.18
C ILE A 211 -6.86 -11.21 -5.87
N ALA A 212 -6.81 -10.48 -4.76
CA ALA A 212 -7.81 -9.49 -4.40
C ALA A 212 -7.42 -8.14 -5.02
N GLY A 213 -8.21 -7.68 -5.98
CA GLY A 213 -8.11 -6.32 -6.50
C GLY A 213 -8.98 -5.35 -5.70
N GLU A 214 -9.05 -4.10 -6.13
CA GLU A 214 -9.81 -3.06 -5.45
C GLU A 214 -11.33 -3.29 -5.45
N LYS A 215 -11.86 -3.82 -6.54
CA LYS A 215 -13.31 -4.04 -6.74
C LYS A 215 -13.66 -5.47 -7.11
N HIS A 216 -12.69 -6.28 -7.46
CA HIS A 216 -12.88 -7.62 -7.99
C HIS A 216 -11.88 -8.60 -7.39
N PHE A 217 -12.33 -9.85 -7.21
CA PHE A 217 -11.46 -10.99 -6.94
C PHE A 217 -11.17 -11.75 -8.22
N GLU A 218 -9.95 -12.22 -8.38
CA GLU A 218 -9.62 -13.23 -9.39
C GLU A 218 -10.26 -14.56 -9.03
N VAL A 219 -10.77 -15.29 -10.01
CA VAL A 219 -11.31 -16.65 -9.84
C VAL A 219 -10.36 -17.65 -10.50
N LEU A 220 -9.74 -18.49 -9.67
CA LEU A 220 -8.84 -19.55 -10.13
C LEU A 220 -9.59 -20.78 -10.57
N SER A 221 -10.70 -21.14 -9.90
CA SER A 221 -11.51 -22.30 -10.24
C SER A 221 -12.94 -22.17 -9.69
N GLY A 222 -13.87 -22.91 -10.25
CA GLY A 222 -15.26 -22.98 -9.80
C GLY A 222 -16.26 -22.27 -10.72
N LEU A 223 -15.84 -21.34 -11.57
CA LEU A 223 -16.69 -20.63 -12.52
C LEU A 223 -16.22 -20.78 -13.96
N LYS A 224 -17.13 -20.58 -14.89
CA LYS A 224 -16.86 -20.52 -16.34
C LYS A 224 -17.21 -19.15 -16.89
N LYS A 225 -16.54 -18.76 -17.97
CA LYS A 225 -16.89 -17.53 -18.69
C LYS A 225 -18.32 -17.62 -19.21
N GLY A 226 -19.13 -16.64 -18.83
CA GLY A 226 -20.56 -16.58 -19.21
C GLY A 226 -21.53 -17.00 -18.11
N ASP A 227 -21.06 -17.58 -17.00
CA ASP A 227 -21.89 -17.84 -15.83
C ASP A 227 -22.48 -16.53 -15.29
N LYS A 228 -23.78 -16.48 -15.10
CA LYS A 228 -24.46 -15.35 -14.45
C LYS A 228 -24.35 -15.50 -12.94
N ILE A 229 -23.78 -14.53 -12.26
CA ILE A 229 -23.60 -14.54 -10.80
C ILE A 229 -24.50 -13.49 -10.15
N VAL A 230 -24.90 -13.75 -8.90
CA VAL A 230 -25.64 -12.77 -8.10
C VAL A 230 -24.65 -11.78 -7.51
N ALA A 231 -24.82 -10.51 -7.87
CA ALA A 231 -24.12 -9.39 -7.26
C ALA A 231 -25.17 -8.44 -6.69
N GLY A 232 -25.41 -8.50 -5.41
CA GLY A 232 -26.42 -7.70 -4.72
C GLY A 232 -25.88 -7.01 -3.47
N THR A 233 -26.80 -6.47 -2.66
CA THR A 233 -26.39 -5.95 -1.35
C THR A 233 -25.90 -7.09 -0.45
N TYR A 234 -24.95 -6.80 0.43
CA TYR A 234 -24.35 -7.79 1.34
C TYR A 234 -25.41 -8.58 2.13
N GLN A 235 -26.45 -7.90 2.62
CA GLN A 235 -27.56 -8.53 3.34
C GLN A 235 -28.32 -9.53 2.44
N ALA A 236 -28.67 -9.14 1.21
CA ALA A 236 -29.38 -10.01 0.30
C ALA A 236 -28.62 -11.29 -0.03
N ILE A 237 -27.32 -11.19 -0.23
CA ILE A 237 -26.47 -12.36 -0.53
C ILE A 237 -26.33 -13.28 0.70
N ARG A 238 -26.26 -12.71 1.90
CA ARG A 238 -26.13 -13.47 3.14
C ARG A 238 -27.41 -14.26 3.48
N GLU A 239 -28.58 -13.68 3.20
CA GLU A 239 -29.88 -14.32 3.44
C GLU A 239 -30.31 -15.28 2.32
N LEU A 240 -29.66 -15.19 1.16
CA LEU A 240 -30.00 -15.99 -0.01
C LEU A 240 -29.77 -17.48 0.28
N LYS A 241 -30.78 -18.30 0.04
CA LYS A 241 -30.72 -19.77 0.19
C LYS A 241 -30.58 -20.44 -1.18
N ASP A 242 -30.05 -21.66 -1.20
CA ASP A 242 -30.04 -22.48 -2.41
C ASP A 242 -31.45 -22.68 -2.96
N SER A 243 -31.58 -22.65 -4.27
CA SER A 243 -32.84 -22.75 -5.01
C SER A 243 -33.77 -21.55 -4.85
N ALA A 244 -33.35 -20.45 -4.23
CA ALA A 244 -34.13 -19.22 -4.19
C ALA A 244 -34.26 -18.63 -5.61
N THR A 245 -35.44 -18.05 -5.90
CA THR A 245 -35.68 -17.37 -7.19
C THR A 245 -35.21 -15.92 -7.08
N VAL A 246 -34.37 -15.47 -8.01
CA VAL A 246 -33.90 -14.10 -8.11
C VAL A 246 -34.46 -13.42 -9.37
N ARG A 247 -34.61 -12.10 -9.29
CA ARG A 247 -34.96 -11.25 -10.42
C ARG A 247 -33.87 -10.23 -10.68
N GLU A 248 -33.61 -9.95 -11.94
CA GLU A 248 -32.68 -8.87 -12.29
C GLU A 248 -33.28 -7.53 -11.81
N ALA A 249 -32.57 -6.83 -10.94
CA ALA A 249 -32.92 -5.45 -10.61
C ALA A 249 -32.63 -4.57 -11.84
N LYS A 250 -33.62 -3.88 -12.35
CA LYS A 250 -33.41 -2.82 -13.35
C LYS A 250 -32.61 -1.73 -12.66
N VAL A 251 -31.34 -1.58 -13.05
CA VAL A 251 -30.54 -0.43 -12.66
C VAL A 251 -31.12 0.78 -13.39
N ASP A 252 -31.86 1.63 -12.67
CA ASP A 252 -32.22 2.95 -13.15
C ASP A 252 -30.93 3.76 -13.33
N THR A 253 -30.42 3.80 -14.55
CA THR A 253 -29.35 4.70 -14.98
C THR A 253 -29.90 6.13 -15.01
N LYS A 254 -30.20 6.69 -13.84
CA LYS A 254 -30.41 8.13 -13.71
C LYS A 254 -29.00 8.77 -13.81
N LYS A 255 -28.73 9.31 -15.02
CA LYS A 255 -27.60 10.23 -15.25
C LYS A 255 -27.57 11.28 -14.14
N PRO A 256 -26.42 11.56 -13.53
CA PRO A 256 -26.30 12.74 -12.68
C PRO A 256 -26.56 13.98 -13.55
N GLN A 257 -27.63 14.70 -13.23
CA GLN A 257 -27.87 16.02 -13.80
C GLN A 257 -26.75 16.93 -13.29
N ALA A 258 -25.91 17.40 -14.21
CA ALA A 258 -25.03 18.53 -13.98
C ALA A 258 -25.92 19.72 -13.54
N LYS A 259 -25.75 20.16 -12.30
CA LYS A 259 -26.24 21.46 -11.87
C LYS A 259 -25.24 22.49 -12.39
N THR A 260 -25.74 23.36 -13.20
CA THR A 260 -25.20 24.64 -13.68
C THR A 260 -24.77 25.52 -12.52
#